data_d3a84b1bd986651c99a1e73f583db22e
#
_entry.id   d3a84b1bd986651c99a1e73f583db22e
#
_cell.length_a   1.000
_cell.length_b   1.000
_cell.length_c   1.000
_cell.angle_alpha   90.00
_cell.angle_beta   90.00
_cell.angle_gamma   90.00
#
_symmetry.space_group_name_H-M   'P 1'
#
loop_
_entity.id
_entity.type
_entity.pdbx_description
1 polymer ?
#
loop_
_entity_poly.entity_id
_entity_poly.type
_entity_poly.pdbx_seq_one_letter_code
_entity_poly.pdbx_strand_id
1 'polypeptide(L)'
;MDSAAQIQRIPPHSLEAEQSVLGSMLLDKEAVAAAAEVLQGEDFYSDAHNEIFEAILDIYEQGKPVDLVTLAEALRQRGTLEAVGGGTYISDLSMSVPSTANVRYYINIVEEKSILRRLISASNDIIKESYEASEELDIIIDHAEKKIFEISQKQNTRSFESIKTILLETYAQIEELTKNKGKIVGVPTGFYDFDLRTSGLNSSDLILIAARPSMGKTSFAINIAQNAAHCSYLTIKSVVSAKHPACSCQHGEGSPDKPPVIEAGA
;
A
#
# COMPACT_ATOMS: atom_id res chain seq x y z
N MET A 1 43.36 10.11 -13.07
CA MET A 1 42.65 11.11 -12.24
C MET A 1 41.42 11.50 -13.02
N ASP A 2 40.40 10.65 -12.95
CA ASP A 2 39.15 10.87 -13.66
C ASP A 2 38.27 11.80 -12.84
N SER A 3 38.11 13.01 -13.38
CA SER A 3 37.09 13.95 -12.95
C SER A 3 35.73 13.35 -13.34
N ALA A 4 35.19 12.51 -12.46
CA ALA A 4 33.79 12.12 -12.56
C ALA A 4 32.97 13.41 -12.45
N ALA A 5 32.50 13.92 -13.58
CA ALA A 5 31.55 15.00 -13.62
C ALA A 5 30.40 14.64 -12.68
N GLN A 6 30.26 15.36 -11.58
CA GLN A 6 29.08 15.31 -10.74
C GLN A 6 27.90 15.69 -11.64
N ILE A 7 27.24 14.69 -12.21
CA ILE A 7 25.96 14.87 -12.88
C ILE A 7 25.04 15.36 -11.77
N GLN A 8 24.76 16.65 -11.79
CA GLN A 8 23.80 17.28 -10.89
C GLN A 8 22.44 16.66 -11.21
N ARG A 9 22.08 15.60 -10.48
CA ARG A 9 20.86 14.85 -10.67
C ARG A 9 19.72 15.71 -10.18
N ILE A 10 18.94 16.26 -11.10
CA ILE A 10 17.71 16.99 -10.79
C ILE A 10 16.70 15.99 -10.21
N PRO A 11 16.11 16.26 -9.03
CA PRO A 11 15.12 15.37 -8.47
C PRO A 11 13.93 15.15 -9.40
N PRO A 12 13.31 13.96 -9.42
CA PRO A 12 12.16 13.68 -10.26
C PRO A 12 11.01 14.65 -10.00
N HIS A 13 10.52 15.32 -11.04
CA HIS A 13 9.40 16.26 -10.98
C HIS A 13 8.67 16.36 -12.32
N SER A 14 7.49 16.94 -12.32
CA SER A 14 6.72 17.33 -13.50
C SER A 14 5.94 18.60 -13.20
N LEU A 15 6.55 19.76 -13.50
CA LEU A 15 5.91 21.05 -13.26
C LEU A 15 4.59 21.19 -14.04
N GLU A 16 4.52 20.62 -15.24
CA GLU A 16 3.30 20.62 -16.05
C GLU A 16 2.15 19.87 -15.38
N ALA A 17 2.44 18.72 -14.74
CA ALA A 17 1.44 17.98 -14.01
C ALA A 17 0.99 18.72 -12.74
N GLU A 18 1.94 19.33 -12.01
CA GLU A 18 1.65 20.15 -10.83
C GLU A 18 0.74 21.33 -11.18
N GLN A 19 1.08 22.07 -12.24
CA GLN A 19 0.27 23.19 -12.74
C GLN A 19 -1.12 22.72 -13.17
N SER A 20 -1.20 21.54 -13.83
CA SER A 20 -2.47 20.97 -14.27
C SER A 20 -3.37 20.57 -13.08
N VAL A 21 -2.79 20.06 -12.00
CA VAL A 21 -3.53 19.76 -10.75
C VAL A 21 -4.07 21.06 -10.16
N LEU A 22 -3.20 22.05 -9.90
CA LEU A 22 -3.59 23.31 -9.27
C LEU A 22 -4.60 24.10 -10.11
N GLY A 23 -4.40 24.15 -11.42
CA GLY A 23 -5.34 24.80 -12.33
C GLY A 23 -6.70 24.09 -12.36
N SER A 24 -6.72 22.75 -12.30
CA SER A 24 -7.97 21.97 -12.20
C SER A 24 -8.71 22.25 -10.90
N MET A 25 -8.00 22.38 -9.77
CA MET A 25 -8.58 22.69 -8.46
C MET A 25 -9.24 24.08 -8.42
N LEU A 26 -8.72 25.05 -9.22
CA LEU A 26 -9.34 26.38 -9.36
C LEU A 26 -10.60 26.39 -10.21
N LEU A 27 -10.77 25.39 -11.08
CA LEU A 27 -11.87 25.31 -12.02
C LEU A 27 -13.01 24.39 -11.52
N ASP A 28 -12.68 23.40 -10.69
CA ASP A 28 -13.63 22.35 -10.30
C ASP A 28 -13.43 21.94 -8.84
N LYS A 29 -14.54 22.00 -8.08
CA LYS A 29 -14.57 21.57 -6.68
C LYS A 29 -14.31 20.07 -6.50
N GLU A 30 -14.71 19.24 -7.47
CA GLU A 30 -14.43 17.80 -7.43
C GLU A 30 -12.94 17.52 -7.60
N ALA A 31 -12.23 18.35 -8.37
CA ALA A 31 -10.78 18.27 -8.50
C ALA A 31 -10.07 18.59 -7.17
N VAL A 32 -10.59 19.55 -6.39
CA VAL A 32 -10.06 19.85 -5.04
C VAL A 32 -10.20 18.62 -4.13
N ALA A 33 -11.39 18.01 -4.09
CA ALA A 33 -11.61 16.82 -3.28
C ALA A 33 -10.70 15.66 -3.69
N ALA A 34 -10.57 15.41 -5.00
CA ALA A 34 -9.72 14.34 -5.52
C ALA A 34 -8.23 14.58 -5.23
N ALA A 35 -7.75 15.83 -5.30
CA ALA A 35 -6.37 16.16 -4.98
C ALA A 35 -6.09 16.08 -3.48
N ALA A 36 -7.00 16.57 -2.62
CA ALA A 36 -6.90 16.52 -1.16
C ALA A 36 -6.89 15.08 -0.61
N GLU A 37 -7.54 14.14 -1.31
CA GLU A 37 -7.55 12.72 -0.95
C GLU A 37 -6.16 12.08 -1.08
N VAL A 38 -5.38 12.50 -2.09
CA VAL A 38 -4.14 11.82 -2.51
C VAL A 38 -2.88 12.62 -2.18
N LEU A 39 -2.89 13.94 -2.40
CA LEU A 39 -1.71 14.78 -2.31
C LEU A 39 -1.64 15.55 -0.99
N GLN A 40 -0.41 15.88 -0.60
CA GLN A 40 -0.06 16.81 0.47
C GLN A 40 0.84 17.90 -0.13
N GLY A 41 0.96 19.05 0.54
CA GLY A 41 1.82 20.14 0.07
C GLY A 41 3.25 19.71 -0.25
N GLU A 42 3.83 18.83 0.59
CA GLU A 42 5.17 18.27 0.41
C GLU A 42 5.33 17.41 -0.87
N ASP A 43 4.23 16.99 -1.51
CA ASP A 43 4.26 16.19 -2.74
C ASP A 43 4.58 17.05 -3.98
N PHE A 44 4.53 18.37 -3.86
CA PHE A 44 4.93 19.28 -4.92
C PHE A 44 6.44 19.52 -4.91
N TYR A 45 7.01 19.65 -6.11
CA TYR A 45 8.43 19.97 -6.27
C TYR A 45 8.70 21.46 -6.10
N SER A 46 7.77 22.29 -6.55
CA SER A 46 7.87 23.74 -6.46
C SER A 46 7.29 24.22 -5.13
N ASP A 47 8.08 24.98 -4.35
CA ASP A 47 7.62 25.61 -3.09
C ASP A 47 6.41 26.53 -3.34
N ALA A 48 6.37 27.21 -4.50
CA ALA A 48 5.23 28.04 -4.89
C ALA A 48 3.95 27.18 -5.09
N HIS A 49 4.07 26.01 -5.70
CA HIS A 49 2.93 25.09 -5.87
C HIS A 49 2.45 24.50 -4.55
N ASN A 50 3.38 24.16 -3.66
CA ASN A 50 3.06 23.74 -2.30
C ASN A 50 2.21 24.81 -1.59
N GLU A 51 2.68 26.05 -1.56
CA GLU A 51 1.98 27.16 -0.90
C GLU A 51 0.59 27.42 -1.50
N ILE A 52 0.47 27.36 -2.85
CA ILE A 52 -0.82 27.50 -3.51
C ILE A 52 -1.75 26.35 -3.12
N PHE A 53 -1.26 25.11 -3.10
CA PHE A 53 -2.04 23.93 -2.74
C PHE A 53 -2.59 24.03 -1.30
N GLU A 54 -1.73 24.36 -0.34
CA GLU A 54 -2.11 24.55 1.06
C GLU A 54 -3.14 25.67 1.22
N ALA A 55 -2.99 26.78 0.48
CA ALA A 55 -3.96 27.87 0.51
C ALA A 55 -5.32 27.45 -0.06
N ILE A 56 -5.34 26.63 -1.12
CA ILE A 56 -6.58 26.07 -1.70
C ILE A 56 -7.26 25.14 -0.69
N LEU A 57 -6.50 24.27 -0.01
CA LEU A 57 -7.05 23.37 0.99
C LEU A 57 -7.67 24.14 2.16
N ASP A 58 -7.02 25.16 2.68
CA ASP A 58 -7.56 26.01 3.77
C ASP A 58 -8.88 26.66 3.37
N ILE A 59 -8.99 27.18 2.14
CA ILE A 59 -10.23 27.78 1.63
C ILE A 59 -11.32 26.73 1.55
N TYR A 60 -10.98 25.54 1.05
CA TYR A 60 -11.91 24.42 0.89
C TYR A 60 -12.44 23.91 2.24
N GLU A 61 -11.56 23.75 3.25
CA GLU A 61 -11.92 23.33 4.61
C GLU A 61 -12.82 24.33 5.32
N GLN A 62 -12.63 25.63 5.04
CA GLN A 62 -13.52 26.68 5.54
C GLN A 62 -14.88 26.72 4.83
N GLY A 63 -15.12 25.83 3.85
CA GLY A 63 -16.36 25.79 3.08
C GLY A 63 -16.56 26.99 2.14
N LYS A 64 -15.51 27.77 1.87
CA LYS A 64 -15.53 28.91 0.96
C LYS A 64 -15.38 28.45 -0.49
N PRO A 65 -15.87 29.24 -1.46
CA PRO A 65 -15.61 28.93 -2.87
C PRO A 65 -14.11 29.08 -3.19
N VAL A 66 -13.57 28.10 -3.91
CA VAL A 66 -12.20 28.13 -4.40
C VAL A 66 -12.21 28.75 -5.80
N ASP A 67 -11.71 29.97 -5.91
CA ASP A 67 -11.57 30.70 -7.15
C ASP A 67 -10.33 31.62 -7.13
N LEU A 68 -10.03 32.26 -8.26
CA LEU A 68 -8.86 33.13 -8.42
C LEU A 68 -8.83 34.28 -7.41
N VAL A 69 -10.01 34.82 -7.04
CA VAL A 69 -10.11 35.98 -6.15
C VAL A 69 -9.88 35.55 -4.71
N THR A 70 -10.54 34.48 -4.29
CA THR A 70 -10.42 33.93 -2.93
C THR A 70 -9.02 33.42 -2.65
N LEU A 71 -8.39 32.74 -3.63
CA LEU A 71 -7.02 32.29 -3.53
C LEU A 71 -6.02 33.47 -3.45
N ALA A 72 -6.15 34.46 -4.33
CA ALA A 72 -5.26 35.62 -4.29
C ALA A 72 -5.37 36.39 -2.97
N GLU A 73 -6.57 36.50 -2.39
CA GLU A 73 -6.79 37.13 -1.10
C GLU A 73 -6.19 36.29 0.05
N ALA A 74 -6.36 34.97 0.03
CA ALA A 74 -5.75 34.08 1.02
C ALA A 74 -4.22 34.17 1.00
N LEU A 75 -3.61 34.11 -0.17
CA LEU A 75 -2.15 34.24 -0.32
C LEU A 75 -1.66 35.64 0.08
N ARG A 76 -2.46 36.69 -0.14
CA ARG A 76 -2.13 38.05 0.31
C ARG A 76 -2.15 38.13 1.85
N GLN A 77 -3.14 37.51 2.51
CA GLN A 77 -3.23 37.46 3.97
C GLN A 77 -2.08 36.65 4.59
N ARG A 78 -1.59 35.61 3.89
CA ARG A 78 -0.39 34.85 4.28
C ARG A 78 0.92 35.60 3.97
N GLY A 79 0.86 36.65 3.16
CA GLY A 79 2.03 37.43 2.73
C GLY A 79 2.88 36.71 1.67
N THR A 80 2.38 35.65 1.04
CA THR A 80 3.11 34.78 0.10
C THR A 80 2.74 35.00 -1.36
N LEU A 81 1.76 35.88 -1.65
CA LEU A 81 1.27 36.15 -3.01
C LEU A 81 2.38 36.47 -4.01
N GLU A 82 3.31 37.35 -3.66
CA GLU A 82 4.42 37.73 -4.55
C GLU A 82 5.44 36.60 -4.72
N ALA A 83 5.66 35.80 -3.68
CA ALA A 83 6.58 34.68 -3.71
C ALA A 83 6.11 33.54 -4.65
N VAL A 84 4.79 33.37 -4.77
CA VAL A 84 4.22 32.36 -5.67
C VAL A 84 4.09 32.83 -7.13
N GLY A 85 4.49 34.09 -7.45
CA GLY A 85 4.44 34.67 -8.79
C GLY A 85 3.30 35.65 -9.03
N GLY A 86 2.61 36.08 -7.98
CA GLY A 86 1.55 37.07 -8.05
C GLY A 86 0.25 36.59 -8.67
N GLY A 87 -0.70 37.51 -8.82
CA GLY A 87 -2.02 37.21 -9.40
C GLY A 87 -1.98 36.76 -10.87
N THR A 88 -0.95 37.18 -11.61
CA THR A 88 -0.74 36.76 -13.00
C THR A 88 -0.48 35.26 -13.10
N TYR A 89 0.39 34.73 -12.26
CA TYR A 89 0.72 33.32 -12.24
C TYR A 89 -0.49 32.44 -11.88
N ILE A 90 -1.30 32.89 -10.89
CA ILE A 90 -2.54 32.19 -10.51
C ILE A 90 -3.53 32.16 -11.70
N SER A 91 -3.62 33.26 -12.46
CA SER A 91 -4.44 33.36 -13.66
C SER A 91 -3.95 32.39 -14.75
N ASP A 92 -2.63 32.34 -14.96
CA ASP A 92 -2.01 31.45 -15.95
C ASP A 92 -2.23 29.98 -15.60
N LEU A 93 -2.19 29.61 -14.31
CA LEU A 93 -2.51 28.25 -13.85
C LEU A 93 -3.93 27.81 -14.28
N SER A 94 -4.92 28.70 -14.10
CA SER A 94 -6.30 28.39 -14.50
C SER A 94 -6.49 28.29 -16.02
N MET A 95 -5.69 29.02 -16.80
CA MET A 95 -5.73 29.00 -18.27
C MET A 95 -4.94 27.83 -18.87
N SER A 96 -3.99 27.26 -18.14
CA SER A 96 -3.14 26.18 -18.63
C SER A 96 -3.86 24.83 -18.75
N VAL A 97 -5.02 24.67 -18.12
CA VAL A 97 -5.77 23.42 -18.07
C VAL A 97 -6.92 23.42 -19.08
N PRO A 98 -6.84 22.63 -20.14
CA PRO A 98 -7.91 22.56 -21.14
C PRO A 98 -9.16 21.81 -20.64
N SER A 99 -9.01 20.91 -19.66
CA SER A 99 -10.10 20.11 -19.10
C SER A 99 -9.73 19.53 -17.74
N THR A 100 -10.67 19.61 -16.80
CA THR A 100 -10.55 19.00 -15.45
C THR A 100 -10.77 17.48 -15.46
N ALA A 101 -11.26 16.90 -16.54
CA ALA A 101 -11.61 15.48 -16.65
C ALA A 101 -10.43 14.53 -16.36
N ASN A 102 -9.21 14.96 -16.59
CA ASN A 102 -8.00 14.14 -16.45
C ASN A 102 -7.23 14.44 -15.15
N VAL A 103 -7.80 15.18 -14.20
CA VAL A 103 -7.11 15.61 -12.98
C VAL A 103 -6.51 14.42 -12.20
N ARG A 104 -7.20 13.30 -12.10
CA ARG A 104 -6.71 12.10 -11.42
C ARG A 104 -5.43 11.56 -12.06
N TYR A 105 -5.30 11.65 -13.37
CA TYR A 105 -4.08 11.25 -14.05
C TYR A 105 -2.89 12.16 -13.69
N TYR A 106 -3.12 13.46 -13.63
CA TYR A 106 -2.08 14.43 -13.23
C TYR A 106 -1.70 14.25 -11.74
N ILE A 107 -2.68 14.01 -10.87
CA ILE A 107 -2.46 13.68 -9.45
C ILE A 107 -1.52 12.48 -9.32
N ASN A 108 -1.77 11.39 -10.05
CA ASN A 108 -0.94 10.19 -10.02
C ASN A 108 0.50 10.47 -10.48
N ILE A 109 0.70 11.35 -11.49
CA ILE A 109 2.04 11.73 -11.93
C ILE A 109 2.78 12.48 -10.81
N VAL A 110 2.12 13.44 -10.16
CA VAL A 110 2.73 14.21 -9.05
C VAL A 110 3.09 13.28 -7.90
N GLU A 111 2.19 12.38 -7.53
CA GLU A 111 2.41 11.38 -6.48
C GLU A 111 3.59 10.46 -6.80
N GLU A 112 3.66 9.91 -8.02
CA GLU A 112 4.78 9.06 -8.46
C GLU A 112 6.12 9.79 -8.33
N LYS A 113 6.20 11.05 -8.77
CA LYS A 113 7.42 11.84 -8.66
C LYS A 113 7.76 12.18 -7.20
N SER A 114 6.77 12.41 -6.35
CA SER A 114 6.96 12.61 -4.92
C SER A 114 7.55 11.36 -4.24
N ILE A 115 6.97 10.18 -4.51
CA ILE A 115 7.48 8.91 -3.97
C ILE A 115 8.94 8.69 -4.38
N LEU A 116 9.30 8.96 -5.63
CA LEU A 116 10.69 8.85 -6.11
C LEU A 116 11.62 9.81 -5.37
N ARG A 117 11.19 11.06 -5.08
CA ARG A 117 11.98 12.01 -4.30
C ARG A 117 12.18 11.55 -2.87
N ARG A 118 11.14 11.02 -2.24
CA ARG A 118 11.21 10.45 -0.89
C ARG A 118 12.16 9.24 -0.83
N LEU A 119 12.12 8.36 -1.84
CA LEU A 119 13.06 7.24 -1.94
C LEU A 119 14.50 7.71 -2.09
N ILE A 120 14.75 8.75 -2.89
CA ILE A 120 16.09 9.34 -3.04
C ILE A 120 16.56 9.93 -1.71
N SER A 121 15.70 10.67 -1.01
CA SER A 121 16.03 11.26 0.29
C SER A 121 16.35 10.18 1.33
N ALA A 122 15.47 9.17 1.48
CA ALA A 122 15.70 8.07 2.40
C ALA A 122 16.99 7.29 2.08
N SER A 123 17.27 7.08 0.78
CA SER A 123 18.52 6.43 0.36
C SER A 123 19.75 7.25 0.72
N ASN A 124 19.70 8.56 0.55
CA ASN A 124 20.81 9.45 0.94
C ASN A 124 21.02 9.45 2.46
N ASP A 125 19.94 9.42 3.25
CA ASP A 125 20.03 9.32 4.69
C ASP A 125 20.66 7.99 5.13
N ILE A 126 20.22 6.86 4.52
CA ILE A 126 20.79 5.54 4.80
C ILE A 126 22.27 5.49 4.43
N ILE A 127 22.66 6.06 3.29
CA ILE A 127 24.05 6.17 2.87
C ILE A 127 24.86 6.95 3.93
N LYS A 128 24.34 8.09 4.37
CA LYS A 128 25.00 8.95 5.37
C LYS A 128 25.19 8.21 6.70
N GLU A 129 24.12 7.61 7.24
CA GLU A 129 24.16 6.83 8.49
C GLU A 129 25.16 5.66 8.39
N SER A 130 25.19 4.98 7.23
CA SER A 130 26.13 3.87 6.98
C SER A 130 27.59 4.31 6.93
N TYR A 131 27.89 5.51 6.40
CA TYR A 131 29.26 6.05 6.40
C TYR A 131 29.69 6.56 7.76
N GLU A 132 28.79 7.16 8.53
CA GLU A 132 29.07 7.67 9.87
C GLU A 132 29.31 6.53 10.86
N ALA A 133 28.64 5.37 10.66
CA ALA A 133 28.76 4.15 11.48
C ALA A 133 28.78 4.44 12.99
N SER A 134 27.95 5.39 13.43
CA SER A 134 27.94 5.88 14.82
C SER A 134 27.16 4.97 15.77
N GLU A 135 26.35 4.06 15.22
CA GLU A 135 25.48 3.14 15.96
C GLU A 135 25.83 1.68 15.65
N GLU A 136 25.28 0.73 16.42
CA GLU A 136 25.42 -0.69 16.15
C GLU A 136 24.77 -1.07 14.82
N LEU A 137 25.36 -2.05 14.12
CA LEU A 137 24.91 -2.46 12.78
C LEU A 137 23.40 -2.79 12.71
N ASP A 138 22.90 -3.49 13.73
CA ASP A 138 21.51 -3.90 13.78
C ASP A 138 20.55 -2.69 13.85
N ILE A 139 20.93 -1.64 14.58
CA ILE A 139 20.17 -0.39 14.69
C ILE A 139 20.12 0.35 13.34
N ILE A 140 21.25 0.40 12.63
CA ILE A 140 21.32 1.04 11.30
C ILE A 140 20.42 0.29 10.30
N ILE A 141 20.41 -1.05 10.36
CA ILE A 141 19.54 -1.87 9.51
C ILE A 141 18.06 -1.60 9.84
N ASP A 142 17.68 -1.61 11.12
CA ASP A 142 16.30 -1.35 11.54
C ASP A 142 15.82 0.05 11.11
N HIS A 143 16.69 1.06 11.20
CA HIS A 143 16.38 2.42 10.72
C HIS A 143 16.17 2.45 9.20
N ALA A 144 17.00 1.75 8.44
CA ALA A 144 16.87 1.66 6.99
C ALA A 144 15.56 0.97 6.58
N GLU A 145 15.25 -0.15 7.21
CA GLU A 145 13.99 -0.89 6.97
C GLU A 145 12.77 -0.02 7.29
N LYS A 146 12.79 0.68 8.43
CA LYS A 146 11.70 1.56 8.85
C LYS A 146 11.46 2.69 7.85
N LYS A 147 12.51 3.37 7.38
CA LYS A 147 12.40 4.46 6.39
C LYS A 147 11.78 3.97 5.08
N ILE A 148 12.21 2.80 4.59
CA ILE A 148 11.65 2.21 3.36
C ILE A 148 10.20 1.77 3.58
N PHE A 149 9.91 1.19 4.72
CA PHE A 149 8.55 0.73 5.07
C PHE A 149 7.56 1.89 5.16
N GLU A 150 7.94 3.02 5.76
CA GLU A 150 7.11 4.22 5.85
C GLU A 150 6.71 4.76 4.46
N ILE A 151 7.63 4.73 3.48
CA ILE A 151 7.34 5.12 2.09
C ILE A 151 6.35 4.15 1.46
N SER A 152 6.56 2.83 1.64
CA SER A 152 5.68 1.79 1.09
C SER A 152 4.29 1.80 1.72
N GLN A 153 4.21 2.04 3.03
CA GLN A 153 2.93 2.06 3.75
C GLN A 153 2.07 3.25 3.33
N LYS A 154 2.66 4.44 3.11
CA LYS A 154 1.95 5.63 2.65
C LYS A 154 1.26 5.40 1.29
N GLN A 155 1.84 4.58 0.43
CA GLN A 155 1.26 4.16 -0.84
C GLN A 155 0.04 3.24 -0.64
N ASN A 156 0.10 2.30 0.31
CA ASN A 156 -0.97 1.33 0.55
C ASN A 156 -2.17 1.90 1.33
N THR A 157 -1.98 2.92 2.16
CA THR A 157 -3.04 3.46 3.02
C THR A 157 -4.04 4.34 2.23
N ARG A 158 -3.70 4.74 1.02
CA ARG A 158 -4.48 5.68 0.19
C ARG A 158 -5.38 5.02 -0.85
N SER A 159 -5.34 3.70 -0.97
CA SER A 159 -6.23 2.97 -1.89
C SER A 159 -7.62 2.77 -1.28
N PHE A 160 -8.48 3.77 -1.38
CA PHE A 160 -9.92 3.50 -1.34
C PHE A 160 -10.30 2.79 -2.64
N GLU A 161 -10.42 1.48 -2.57
CA GLU A 161 -10.94 0.71 -3.70
C GLU A 161 -12.43 1.02 -3.90
N SER A 162 -12.83 1.21 -5.15
CA SER A 162 -14.24 1.39 -5.47
C SER A 162 -15.03 0.19 -4.94
N ILE A 163 -16.14 0.45 -4.24
CA ILE A 163 -17.02 -0.60 -3.74
C ILE A 163 -17.46 -1.55 -4.85
N LYS A 164 -17.53 -1.06 -6.09
CA LYS A 164 -17.83 -1.86 -7.27
C LYS A 164 -16.75 -2.91 -7.56
N THR A 165 -15.48 -2.56 -7.41
CA THR A 165 -14.33 -3.49 -7.58
C THR A 165 -14.37 -4.57 -6.51
N ILE A 166 -14.52 -4.15 -5.24
CA ILE A 166 -14.65 -5.07 -4.09
C ILE A 166 -15.83 -6.01 -4.25
N LEU A 167 -16.98 -5.51 -4.71
CA LEU A 167 -18.17 -6.34 -4.96
C LEU A 167 -17.94 -7.37 -6.07
N LEU A 168 -17.27 -7.00 -7.16
CA LEU A 168 -16.98 -7.94 -8.24
C LEU A 168 -16.02 -9.04 -7.80
N GLU A 169 -14.98 -8.70 -7.04
CA GLU A 169 -14.02 -9.67 -6.47
C GLU A 169 -14.71 -10.59 -5.45
N THR A 170 -15.51 -10.01 -4.54
CA THR A 170 -16.27 -10.79 -3.56
C THR A 170 -17.26 -11.74 -4.24
N TYR A 171 -17.93 -11.27 -5.30
CA TYR A 171 -18.85 -12.12 -6.07
C TYR A 171 -18.13 -13.29 -6.74
N ALA A 172 -16.97 -13.04 -7.35
CA ALA A 172 -16.14 -14.08 -7.93
C ALA A 172 -15.66 -15.11 -6.87
N GLN A 173 -15.27 -14.65 -5.67
CA GLN A 173 -14.91 -15.54 -4.57
C GLN A 173 -16.12 -16.40 -4.11
N ILE A 174 -17.29 -15.81 -3.96
CA ILE A 174 -18.52 -16.55 -3.59
C ILE A 174 -18.88 -17.60 -4.66
N GLU A 175 -18.74 -17.26 -5.94
CA GLU A 175 -18.98 -18.20 -7.04
C GLU A 175 -18.00 -19.37 -7.00
N GLU A 176 -16.72 -19.11 -6.74
CA GLU A 176 -15.71 -20.15 -6.58
C GLU A 176 -15.97 -21.05 -5.36
N LEU A 177 -16.33 -20.47 -4.22
CA LEU A 177 -16.74 -21.18 -3.02
C LEU A 177 -17.96 -22.07 -3.28
N THR A 178 -18.91 -21.59 -4.06
CA THR A 178 -20.14 -22.35 -4.40
C THR A 178 -19.83 -23.54 -5.32
N LYS A 179 -18.88 -23.40 -6.23
CA LYS A 179 -18.41 -24.48 -7.10
C LYS A 179 -17.59 -25.52 -6.33
N ASN A 180 -16.90 -25.13 -5.28
CA ASN A 180 -16.00 -25.95 -4.46
C ASN A 180 -16.67 -26.42 -3.16
N LYS A 181 -17.96 -26.69 -3.13
CA LYS A 181 -18.68 -27.17 -1.92
C LYS A 181 -17.93 -28.32 -1.25
N GLY A 182 -17.49 -28.10 -0.01
CA GLY A 182 -16.79 -29.10 0.80
C GLY A 182 -15.26 -29.11 0.71
N LYS A 183 -14.64 -28.21 -0.06
CA LYS A 183 -13.19 -28.01 0.00
C LYS A 183 -12.82 -26.94 1.03
N ILE A 184 -11.74 -27.18 1.75
CA ILE A 184 -11.14 -26.21 2.67
C ILE A 184 -10.55 -25.07 1.83
N VAL A 185 -10.95 -23.83 2.09
CA VAL A 185 -10.52 -22.64 1.33
C VAL A 185 -9.22 -22.08 1.89
N GLY A 186 -9.09 -22.10 3.22
CA GLY A 186 -7.89 -21.66 3.91
C GLY A 186 -6.81 -22.74 3.99
N VAL A 187 -5.75 -22.44 4.75
CA VAL A 187 -4.68 -23.40 5.05
C VAL A 187 -5.23 -24.48 5.99
N PRO A 188 -5.20 -25.76 5.61
CA PRO A 188 -5.73 -26.82 6.44
C PRO A 188 -4.87 -27.01 7.68
N THR A 189 -5.52 -27.16 8.84
CA THR A 189 -4.85 -27.41 10.12
C THR A 189 -4.49 -28.87 10.33
N GLY A 190 -5.09 -29.78 9.53
CA GLY A 190 -4.98 -31.21 9.67
C GLY A 190 -5.91 -31.84 10.70
N PHE A 191 -6.76 -31.03 11.34
CA PHE A 191 -7.81 -31.50 12.25
C PHE A 191 -9.16 -31.37 11.53
N TYR A 192 -9.69 -32.51 11.09
CA TYR A 192 -10.88 -32.55 10.22
C TYR A 192 -12.09 -31.79 10.75
N ASP A 193 -12.49 -32.04 12.01
CA ASP A 193 -13.65 -31.39 12.61
C ASP A 193 -13.45 -29.86 12.78
N PHE A 194 -12.22 -29.46 13.00
CA PHE A 194 -11.86 -28.06 13.11
C PHE A 194 -11.90 -27.40 11.73
N ASP A 195 -11.26 -28.01 10.75
CA ASP A 195 -11.23 -27.50 9.37
C ASP A 195 -12.62 -27.44 8.73
N LEU A 196 -13.51 -28.41 9.07
CA LEU A 196 -14.91 -28.40 8.60
C LEU A 196 -15.69 -27.19 9.15
N ARG A 197 -15.40 -26.77 10.38
CA ARG A 197 -16.10 -25.64 11.04
C ARG A 197 -15.52 -24.27 10.68
N THR A 198 -14.22 -24.19 10.42
CA THR A 198 -13.50 -22.93 10.17
C THR A 198 -13.20 -22.71 8.70
N SER A 199 -13.35 -23.74 7.85
CA SER A 199 -12.88 -23.75 6.45
C SER A 199 -11.36 -23.58 6.31
N GLY A 200 -10.60 -23.97 7.36
CA GLY A 200 -9.16 -23.76 7.46
C GLY A 200 -8.78 -22.40 8.06
N LEU A 201 -7.49 -22.07 8.01
CA LEU A 201 -6.96 -20.79 8.48
C LEU A 201 -6.94 -19.81 7.30
N ASN A 202 -7.69 -18.72 7.39
CA ASN A 202 -7.77 -17.73 6.32
C ASN A 202 -6.74 -16.62 6.51
N SER A 203 -6.38 -15.96 5.41
CA SER A 203 -5.53 -14.79 5.43
C SER A 203 -6.21 -13.66 6.21
N SER A 204 -5.46 -12.92 7.01
CA SER A 204 -5.94 -11.81 7.85
C SER A 204 -6.74 -12.20 9.10
N ASP A 205 -6.95 -13.50 9.39
CA ASP A 205 -7.60 -13.93 10.62
C ASP A 205 -6.63 -13.90 11.82
N LEU A 206 -7.06 -13.33 12.94
CA LEU A 206 -6.38 -13.43 14.23
C LEU A 206 -6.92 -14.63 15.01
N ILE A 207 -6.10 -15.67 15.17
CA ILE A 207 -6.50 -16.89 15.85
C ILE A 207 -5.82 -16.98 17.21
N LEU A 208 -6.63 -16.98 18.29
CA LEU A 208 -6.15 -17.10 19.67
C LEU A 208 -6.34 -18.51 20.19
N ILE A 209 -5.24 -19.15 20.61
CA ILE A 209 -5.26 -20.46 21.26
C ILE A 209 -5.00 -20.26 22.76
N ALA A 210 -6.02 -20.48 23.58
CA ALA A 210 -5.96 -20.37 25.02
C ALA A 210 -6.16 -21.71 25.69
N ALA A 211 -5.32 -22.04 26.67
CA ALA A 211 -5.43 -23.23 27.47
C ALA A 211 -4.72 -23.02 28.82
N ARG A 212 -5.08 -23.83 29.83
CA ARG A 212 -4.34 -23.85 31.11
C ARG A 212 -2.88 -24.29 30.89
N PRO A 213 -1.96 -23.88 31.76
CA PRO A 213 -0.58 -24.36 31.69
C PRO A 213 -0.54 -25.90 31.63
N SER A 214 0.41 -26.45 30.88
CA SER A 214 0.63 -27.89 30.68
C SER A 214 -0.45 -28.69 29.91
N MET A 215 -1.44 -28.02 29.29
CA MET A 215 -2.49 -28.66 28.49
C MET A 215 -2.11 -28.89 27.01
N GLY A 216 -0.85 -28.75 26.66
CA GLY A 216 -0.38 -29.02 25.30
C GLY A 216 -0.64 -27.90 24.26
N LYS A 217 -0.87 -26.64 24.69
CA LYS A 217 -1.11 -25.50 23.82
C LYS A 217 -0.04 -25.35 22.73
N THR A 218 1.23 -25.42 23.13
CA THR A 218 2.37 -25.28 22.22
C THR A 218 2.46 -26.48 21.25
N SER A 219 2.22 -27.70 21.75
CA SER A 219 2.19 -28.92 20.91
C SER A 219 1.10 -28.84 19.85
N PHE A 220 -0.08 -28.33 20.21
CA PHE A 220 -1.18 -28.13 19.26
C PHE A 220 -0.81 -27.12 18.17
N ALA A 221 -0.21 -25.98 18.55
CA ALA A 221 0.25 -24.99 17.59
C ALA A 221 1.34 -25.52 16.64
N ILE A 222 2.29 -26.31 17.17
CA ILE A 222 3.34 -26.94 16.36
C ILE A 222 2.74 -27.98 15.39
N ASN A 223 1.77 -28.78 15.81
CA ASN A 223 1.10 -29.74 14.94
C ASN A 223 0.37 -29.06 13.79
N ILE A 224 -0.32 -27.93 14.06
CA ILE A 224 -0.95 -27.12 13.00
C ILE A 224 0.13 -26.62 12.01
N ALA A 225 1.22 -26.05 12.51
CA ALA A 225 2.31 -25.55 11.68
C ALA A 225 2.94 -26.68 10.83
N GLN A 226 3.15 -27.85 11.40
CA GLN A 226 3.68 -29.01 10.68
C GLN A 226 2.73 -29.48 9.55
N ASN A 227 1.43 -29.58 9.84
CA ASN A 227 0.42 -29.97 8.86
C ASN A 227 0.32 -28.93 7.72
N ALA A 228 0.32 -27.66 8.05
CA ALA A 228 0.30 -26.56 7.08
C ALA A 228 1.54 -26.60 6.17
N ALA A 229 2.73 -26.78 6.74
CA ALA A 229 3.98 -26.88 5.99
C ALA A 229 3.97 -28.12 5.07
N HIS A 230 3.43 -29.25 5.50
CA HIS A 230 3.35 -30.46 4.70
C HIS A 230 2.43 -30.29 3.49
N CYS A 231 1.26 -29.68 3.68
CA CYS A 231 0.35 -29.35 2.57
C CYS A 231 0.97 -28.36 1.58
N SER A 232 1.64 -27.31 2.06
CA SER A 232 2.31 -26.33 1.21
C SER A 232 3.45 -26.96 0.40
N TYR A 233 4.23 -27.85 0.99
CA TYR A 233 5.31 -28.57 0.29
C TYR A 233 4.79 -29.48 -0.82
N LEU A 234 3.68 -30.17 -0.61
CA LEU A 234 3.02 -31.00 -1.62
C LEU A 234 2.49 -30.16 -2.77
N THR A 235 1.91 -28.99 -2.49
CA THR A 235 1.42 -28.05 -3.51
C THR A 235 2.56 -27.51 -4.37
N ILE A 236 3.68 -27.11 -3.77
CA ILE A 236 4.86 -26.64 -4.51
C ILE A 236 5.43 -27.76 -5.39
N LYS A 237 5.50 -28.99 -4.87
CA LYS A 237 6.01 -30.12 -5.62
C LYS A 237 5.12 -30.51 -6.81
N SER A 238 3.80 -30.33 -6.70
CA SER A 238 2.85 -30.55 -7.80
C SER A 238 2.94 -29.48 -8.90
N VAL A 239 3.24 -28.23 -8.54
CA VAL A 239 3.43 -27.12 -9.48
C VAL A 239 4.75 -27.25 -10.25
N VAL A 240 5.81 -27.71 -9.58
CA VAL A 240 7.13 -27.92 -10.20
C VAL A 240 7.19 -29.18 -11.05
N SER A 241 6.36 -30.21 -10.75
CA SER A 241 6.24 -31.43 -11.51
C SER A 241 4.94 -31.44 -12.32
N ALA A 242 4.98 -30.90 -13.54
CA ALA A 242 3.83 -30.78 -14.45
C ALA A 242 3.23 -32.13 -14.93
N LYS A 243 3.30 -33.19 -14.13
CA LYS A 243 2.83 -34.55 -14.47
C LYS A 243 1.94 -35.23 -13.42
N HIS A 244 1.46 -34.54 -12.37
CA HIS A 244 0.47 -35.14 -11.47
C HIS A 244 -0.73 -34.22 -11.26
N PRO A 245 -1.95 -34.79 -11.39
CA PRO A 245 -3.18 -34.06 -11.16
C PRO A 245 -3.27 -33.65 -9.66
N ALA A 246 -3.98 -32.57 -9.44
CA ALA A 246 -4.23 -31.93 -8.17
C ALA A 246 -4.21 -32.91 -6.97
N CYS A 247 -3.51 -32.49 -5.92
CA CYS A 247 -3.60 -33.13 -4.61
C CYS A 247 -5.06 -33.04 -4.14
N SER A 248 -5.88 -34.02 -4.52
CA SER A 248 -7.09 -34.32 -3.80
C SER A 248 -6.59 -34.89 -2.48
N CYS A 249 -6.78 -34.17 -1.37
CA CYS A 249 -6.85 -34.79 -0.06
C CYS A 249 -8.04 -35.74 -0.13
N GLN A 250 -7.85 -36.94 -0.68
CA GLN A 250 -8.79 -38.02 -0.56
C GLN A 250 -8.77 -38.39 0.93
N HIS A 251 -9.76 -37.89 1.64
CA HIS A 251 -10.19 -38.58 2.86
C HIS A 251 -10.59 -39.97 2.42
N GLY A 252 -9.66 -40.92 2.62
CA GLY A 252 -10.01 -42.33 2.54
C GLY A 252 -11.19 -42.54 3.49
N GLU A 253 -12.26 -43.10 2.96
CA GLU A 253 -13.31 -43.73 3.75
C GLU A 253 -12.65 -44.83 4.63
N GLY A 254 -12.10 -44.40 5.75
CA GLY A 254 -11.54 -45.25 6.81
C GLY A 254 -12.54 -45.32 7.91
N SER A 255 -13.12 -46.50 8.09
CA SER A 255 -13.93 -46.96 9.22
C SER A 255 -13.49 -46.30 10.55
N PRO A 256 -14.43 -45.89 11.43
CA PRO A 256 -14.15 -45.08 12.65
C PRO A 256 -13.42 -45.79 13.78
N ASP A 257 -12.81 -46.98 13.60
CA ASP A 257 -12.34 -47.86 14.68
C ASP A 257 -10.86 -48.27 14.66
N LYS A 258 -9.92 -47.43 14.13
CA LYS A 258 -8.50 -47.73 14.40
C LYS A 258 -7.68 -46.47 14.64
N PRO A 259 -7.04 -46.30 15.80
CA PRO A 259 -6.04 -45.27 16.03
C PRO A 259 -4.79 -45.55 15.14
N PRO A 260 -4.08 -44.50 14.67
CA PRO A 260 -2.88 -44.67 13.89
C PRO A 260 -1.78 -45.33 14.71
N VAL A 261 -1.28 -46.48 14.26
CA VAL A 261 -0.10 -47.14 14.81
C VAL A 261 1.14 -46.32 14.39
N ILE A 262 1.81 -45.77 15.38
CA ILE A 262 3.14 -45.17 15.19
C ILE A 262 4.15 -46.33 15.21
N GLU A 263 4.60 -46.78 14.04
CA GLU A 263 5.77 -47.65 13.97
C GLU A 263 7.03 -46.79 14.19
N ALA A 264 7.65 -46.95 15.36
CA ALA A 264 9.01 -46.50 15.63
C ALA A 264 9.97 -47.45 14.90
N GLY A 265 10.45 -47.04 13.75
CA GLY A 265 11.57 -47.70 13.04
C GLY A 265 12.88 -47.43 13.78
N ALA A 266 13.59 -48.50 14.08
CA ALA A 266 14.94 -48.56 14.67
C ALA A 266 16.03 -47.87 13.82
#